data_de7be4cd23a798f93469c37e1c218ef1
#
_entry.id   de7be4cd23a798f93469c37e1c218ef1
#
_cell.length_a   1.000
_cell.length_b   1.000
_cell.length_c   1.000
_cell.angle_alpha   90.00
_cell.angle_beta   90.00
_cell.angle_gamma   90.00
#
_symmetry.space_group_name_H-M   'P 1'
#
loop_
_entity.id
_entity.type
_entity.pdbx_description
1 polymer ?
#
loop_
_entity_poly.entity_id
_entity_poly.type
_entity_poly.pdbx_seq_one_letter_code
_entity_poly.pdbx_strand_id
1 'polypeptide(L)'
;NNNDDSVDWDEGYQGNLQYIIVKQGASKGEAFEMDTEGSSDGFLSKPTLANVTVINDKVADRAKYSLNFKKRSGGFFHNTVVTTADSSLTAVDTCINVDGSGSEALVGTALVINNWIQDCGQGAGDQGVLANVSGLDNGTISAVPAQLDANLASQAPEAVLSAGLDWAAINSAFSESVADASYLDSTAYIGAVNPDGSDTWWAGWTIEGSVGVPEAADATCPTGTTAIDSDTCLLPPTISADMTLTASFDYLMEGRVTVGNGNGQLTTNNDGTLPDGSSVRNVTLTVRPGVEIKGKQGTFANLIITRGSKIMAKGTKSKPIIMSSEDDGYDGSGEWGGLIIHGYAPHNECEVGGSYCDIDSEGESGFAGGYNADDNS
;
A
#
# COMPACT_ATOMS: atom_id res chain seq x y z
N ASN A 1 -3.58 10.38 -5.63
CA ASN A 1 -4.32 11.05 -6.71
C ASN A 1 -3.36 11.32 -7.84
N ASN A 2 -3.38 10.48 -8.83
CA ASN A 2 -2.64 10.69 -10.05
C ASN A 2 -3.49 11.60 -10.96
N ASN A 3 -2.92 12.66 -11.47
CA ASN A 3 -3.59 13.58 -12.41
C ASN A 3 -3.23 13.26 -13.85
N ASP A 4 -2.55 12.16 -14.08
CA ASP A 4 -2.08 11.64 -15.34
C ASP A 4 -2.14 10.11 -15.30
N ASP A 5 -1.35 9.42 -16.09
CA ASP A 5 -1.34 7.97 -16.15
C ASP A 5 -0.85 7.33 -14.84
N SER A 6 -1.45 6.21 -14.48
CA SER A 6 -1.07 5.52 -13.25
C SER A 6 0.13 4.61 -13.43
N VAL A 7 0.22 3.97 -14.58
CA VAL A 7 1.37 3.18 -15.02
C VAL A 7 1.71 3.62 -16.43
N ASP A 8 2.92 4.09 -16.60
CA ASP A 8 3.43 4.58 -17.86
C ASP A 8 4.78 3.91 -18.15
N TRP A 9 4.97 3.46 -19.39
CA TRP A 9 6.25 2.97 -19.84
C TRP A 9 6.54 3.33 -21.27
N ASP A 10 7.83 3.44 -21.56
CA ASP A 10 8.36 3.87 -22.84
C ASP A 10 9.69 3.19 -23.16
N GLU A 11 10.23 3.47 -24.33
CA GLU A 11 11.62 3.23 -24.76
C GLU A 11 12.18 1.81 -24.53
N GLY A 12 11.36 0.79 -24.74
CA GLY A 12 11.82 -0.61 -24.71
C GLY A 12 11.74 -1.28 -23.33
N TYR A 13 10.86 -0.82 -22.45
CA TYR A 13 10.65 -1.47 -21.16
C TYR A 13 10.20 -2.93 -21.31
N GLN A 14 10.88 -3.86 -20.63
CA GLN A 14 10.62 -5.30 -20.67
C GLN A 14 10.62 -5.94 -19.26
N GLY A 15 10.23 -5.20 -18.25
CA GLY A 15 10.15 -5.69 -16.87
C GLY A 15 9.04 -6.72 -16.64
N ASN A 16 9.06 -7.34 -15.47
CA ASN A 16 8.04 -8.29 -15.03
C ASN A 16 7.37 -7.75 -13.78
N LEU A 17 6.05 -7.74 -13.75
CA LEU A 17 5.23 -7.16 -12.69
C LEU A 17 4.11 -8.14 -12.30
N GLN A 18 3.85 -8.29 -11.01
CA GLN A 18 2.71 -9.07 -10.52
C GLN A 18 2.03 -8.35 -9.35
N TYR A 19 0.75 -8.63 -9.15
CA TYR A 19 -0.08 -8.04 -8.09
C TYR A 19 -0.16 -6.52 -8.19
N ILE A 20 -0.81 -6.04 -9.23
CA ILE A 20 -0.98 -4.62 -9.50
C ILE A 20 -2.44 -4.22 -9.28
N ILE A 21 -2.68 -3.24 -8.43
CA ILE A 21 -3.97 -2.57 -8.30
C ILE A 21 -3.81 -1.12 -8.76
N VAL A 22 -4.55 -0.75 -9.80
CA VAL A 22 -4.67 0.63 -10.25
C VAL A 22 -6.09 1.11 -9.98
N LYS A 23 -6.22 2.17 -9.22
CA LYS A 23 -7.46 2.94 -9.13
C LYS A 23 -7.25 4.26 -9.84
N GLN A 24 -7.67 4.33 -11.09
CA GLN A 24 -7.59 5.54 -11.89
C GLN A 24 -8.65 6.51 -11.43
N GLY A 25 -8.21 7.68 -11.01
CA GLY A 25 -9.08 8.71 -10.47
C GLY A 25 -9.72 9.54 -11.56
N ALA A 26 -10.27 10.66 -11.14
CA ALA A 26 -11.04 11.61 -11.91
C ALA A 26 -10.26 12.43 -12.96
N SER A 27 -9.04 12.08 -13.28
CA SER A 27 -8.18 12.80 -14.21
C SER A 27 -8.26 12.23 -15.65
N LYS A 28 -7.65 12.93 -16.58
CA LYS A 28 -7.66 12.58 -18.01
C LYS A 28 -6.70 11.47 -18.41
N GLY A 29 -5.79 11.06 -17.51
CA GLY A 29 -4.80 10.03 -17.78
C GLY A 29 -5.38 8.62 -17.82
N GLU A 30 -4.70 7.72 -18.50
CA GLU A 30 -5.04 6.33 -18.60
C GLU A 30 -4.62 5.55 -17.34
N ALA A 31 -5.21 4.39 -17.09
CA ALA A 31 -4.69 3.48 -16.07
C ALA A 31 -3.32 2.94 -16.49
N PHE A 32 -3.16 2.67 -17.79
CA PHE A 32 -1.88 2.29 -18.40
C PHE A 32 -1.70 3.06 -19.71
N GLU A 33 -0.69 3.92 -19.77
CA GLU A 33 -0.17 4.47 -21.03
C GLU A 33 1.08 3.68 -21.43
N MET A 34 1.09 3.16 -22.66
CA MET A 34 2.09 2.16 -23.06
C MET A 34 2.67 2.50 -24.41
N ASP A 35 3.94 2.80 -24.43
CA ASP A 35 4.66 3.40 -25.54
C ASP A 35 5.98 2.68 -25.82
N THR A 36 6.53 2.86 -27.02
CA THR A 36 7.90 2.50 -27.41
C THR A 36 8.51 3.63 -28.25
N GLU A 37 8.27 4.86 -27.92
CA GLU A 37 8.80 6.00 -28.66
C GLU A 37 10.33 6.06 -28.58
N GLY A 38 10.99 6.45 -29.65
CA GLY A 38 12.44 6.67 -29.69
C GLY A 38 13.30 5.45 -29.99
N SER A 39 12.78 4.24 -29.92
CA SER A 39 13.53 3.04 -30.23
C SER A 39 13.71 2.85 -31.73
N SER A 40 14.79 3.40 -32.30
CA SER A 40 15.23 3.08 -33.67
C SER A 40 15.76 1.65 -33.82
N ASP A 41 16.04 0.96 -32.68
CA ASP A 41 16.90 -0.22 -32.64
C ASP A 41 16.13 -1.54 -32.45
N GLY A 42 14.80 -1.51 -32.57
CA GLY A 42 14.00 -2.73 -32.49
C GLY A 42 13.67 -3.20 -31.08
N PHE A 43 14.09 -2.50 -30.06
CA PHE A 43 13.64 -2.77 -28.69
C PHE A 43 12.19 -2.34 -28.52
N LEU A 44 11.30 -3.29 -28.37
CA LEU A 44 9.90 -3.03 -28.10
C LEU A 44 9.69 -2.98 -26.60
N SER A 45 8.88 -2.03 -26.13
CA SER A 45 8.28 -2.15 -24.82
C SER A 45 7.28 -3.30 -24.86
N LYS A 46 7.57 -4.37 -24.11
CA LYS A 46 6.74 -5.59 -24.02
C LYS A 46 6.91 -6.30 -22.69
N PRO A 47 6.58 -5.62 -21.57
CA PRO A 47 6.67 -6.22 -20.25
C PRO A 47 5.70 -7.38 -20.08
N THR A 48 5.94 -8.22 -19.08
CA THR A 48 5.01 -9.25 -18.63
C THR A 48 4.33 -8.80 -17.34
N LEU A 49 3.00 -8.77 -17.35
CA LEU A 49 2.18 -8.40 -16.20
C LEU A 49 1.26 -9.56 -15.84
N ALA A 50 1.12 -9.82 -14.55
CA ALA A 50 0.23 -10.86 -14.06
C ALA A 50 -0.59 -10.36 -12.86
N ASN A 51 -1.80 -10.88 -12.72
CA ASN A 51 -2.68 -10.55 -11.59
C ASN A 51 -2.86 -9.03 -11.43
N VAL A 52 -3.49 -8.42 -12.42
CA VAL A 52 -3.73 -6.99 -12.50
C VAL A 52 -5.22 -6.69 -12.25
N THR A 53 -5.51 -5.71 -11.42
CA THR A 53 -6.86 -5.16 -11.24
C THR A 53 -6.83 -3.65 -11.51
N VAL A 54 -7.60 -3.22 -12.50
CA VAL A 54 -7.79 -1.82 -12.84
C VAL A 54 -9.21 -1.41 -12.50
N ILE A 55 -9.34 -0.31 -11.75
CA ILE A 55 -10.60 0.28 -11.34
C ILE A 55 -10.66 1.69 -11.93
N ASN A 56 -11.55 1.94 -12.87
CA ASN A 56 -11.76 3.26 -13.41
C ASN A 56 -12.84 3.98 -12.61
N ASP A 57 -12.53 5.12 -12.03
CA ASP A 57 -13.54 5.98 -11.43
C ASP A 57 -14.26 6.77 -12.51
N LYS A 58 -15.54 7.00 -12.27
CA LYS A 58 -16.36 7.85 -13.13
C LYS A 58 -15.98 9.31 -12.98
N VAL A 59 -15.87 9.99 -14.11
CA VAL A 59 -15.68 11.42 -14.09
C VAL A 59 -16.24 12.15 -15.29
N ALA A 60 -16.49 13.45 -15.08
CA ALA A 60 -16.90 14.37 -16.13
C ALA A 60 -15.83 14.52 -17.22
N ASP A 61 -14.55 14.42 -16.85
CA ASP A 61 -13.38 14.50 -17.73
C ASP A 61 -12.61 13.16 -17.71
N ARG A 62 -13.31 12.10 -18.10
CA ARG A 62 -12.77 10.75 -18.08
C ARG A 62 -11.60 10.54 -19.03
N ALA A 63 -10.73 9.57 -18.69
CA ALA A 63 -9.78 9.04 -19.64
C ALA A 63 -10.50 8.51 -20.89
N LYS A 64 -9.82 8.59 -22.01
CA LYS A 64 -10.35 8.02 -23.26
C LYS A 64 -10.22 6.51 -23.25
N TYR A 65 -9.16 6.01 -22.68
CA TYR A 65 -8.82 4.60 -22.60
C TYR A 65 -8.52 4.18 -21.18
N SER A 66 -8.70 2.90 -20.86
CA SER A 66 -8.15 2.31 -19.63
C SER A 66 -6.73 1.85 -19.86
N LEU A 67 -6.51 1.05 -20.90
CA LEU A 67 -5.19 0.62 -21.38
C LEU A 67 -4.98 1.17 -22.79
N ASN A 68 -3.88 1.85 -23.01
CA ASN A 68 -3.56 2.50 -24.27
C ASN A 68 -2.22 2.04 -24.83
N PHE A 69 -2.24 1.09 -25.76
CA PHE A 69 -1.05 0.64 -26.48
C PHE A 69 -0.83 1.50 -27.71
N LYS A 70 0.25 2.23 -27.74
CA LYS A 70 0.60 3.13 -28.83
C LYS A 70 2.08 2.99 -29.22
N LYS A 71 2.44 3.54 -30.39
CA LYS A 71 3.82 3.66 -30.86
C LYS A 71 4.62 2.34 -30.75
N ARG A 72 4.07 1.25 -31.24
CA ARG A 72 4.68 -0.07 -31.22
C ARG A 72 4.90 -0.69 -29.84
N SER A 73 4.17 -0.27 -28.82
CA SER A 73 4.19 -0.97 -27.54
C SER A 73 3.39 -2.26 -27.60
N GLY A 74 3.94 -3.31 -27.02
CA GLY A 74 3.29 -4.57 -26.74
C GLY A 74 3.17 -4.82 -25.24
N GLY A 75 3.05 -6.06 -24.86
CA GLY A 75 3.00 -6.54 -23.49
C GLY A 75 2.31 -7.89 -23.38
N PHE A 76 2.64 -8.61 -22.34
CA PHE A 76 2.01 -9.90 -22.03
C PHE A 76 1.21 -9.73 -20.73
N PHE A 77 -0.12 -9.74 -20.84
CA PHE A 77 -1.02 -9.57 -19.72
C PHE A 77 -1.67 -10.90 -19.36
N HIS A 78 -1.54 -11.29 -18.10
CA HIS A 78 -2.07 -12.54 -17.57
C HIS A 78 -2.96 -12.26 -16.37
N ASN A 79 -4.15 -12.87 -16.33
CA ASN A 79 -5.06 -12.77 -15.19
C ASN A 79 -5.43 -11.31 -14.84
N THR A 80 -6.01 -10.58 -15.77
CA THR A 80 -6.32 -9.16 -15.62
C THR A 80 -7.82 -8.91 -15.45
N VAL A 81 -8.19 -8.08 -14.49
CA VAL A 81 -9.53 -7.50 -14.32
C VAL A 81 -9.46 -6.00 -14.61
N VAL A 82 -10.32 -5.53 -15.50
CA VAL A 82 -10.55 -4.11 -15.73
C VAL A 82 -12.00 -3.81 -15.44
N THR A 83 -12.26 -2.92 -14.50
CA THR A 83 -13.62 -2.61 -14.05
C THR A 83 -13.81 -1.11 -13.83
N THR A 84 -15.01 -0.71 -13.53
CA THR A 84 -15.37 0.65 -13.11
C THR A 84 -16.06 0.61 -11.75
N ALA A 85 -15.93 1.69 -11.00
CA ALA A 85 -16.62 1.85 -9.72
C ALA A 85 -18.14 1.83 -9.84
N ASP A 86 -18.67 2.17 -11.02
CA ASP A 86 -20.12 2.14 -11.32
C ASP A 86 -20.33 1.74 -12.78
N SER A 87 -20.70 0.49 -13.00
CA SER A 87 -20.95 -0.07 -14.33
C SER A 87 -22.12 0.55 -15.11
N SER A 88 -22.99 1.29 -14.43
CA SER A 88 -24.08 2.02 -15.09
C SER A 88 -23.60 3.25 -15.87
N LEU A 89 -22.32 3.61 -15.69
CA LEU A 89 -21.73 4.83 -16.21
C LEU A 89 -20.63 4.48 -17.21
N THR A 90 -20.44 5.33 -18.19
CA THR A 90 -19.28 5.24 -19.09
C THR A 90 -18.07 5.82 -18.37
N ALA A 91 -17.15 4.96 -17.94
CA ALA A 91 -15.90 5.39 -17.27
C ALA A 91 -14.83 5.77 -18.29
N VAL A 92 -14.74 5.03 -19.38
CA VAL A 92 -13.81 5.26 -20.51
C VAL A 92 -14.53 5.00 -21.83
N ASP A 93 -14.03 5.53 -22.95
CA ASP A 93 -14.60 5.26 -24.26
C ASP A 93 -14.26 3.86 -24.75
N THR A 94 -13.08 3.37 -24.39
CA THR A 94 -12.59 2.05 -24.78
C THR A 94 -11.73 1.46 -23.65
N CYS A 95 -12.01 0.22 -23.26
CA CYS A 95 -11.22 -0.47 -22.25
C CYS A 95 -9.77 -0.61 -22.70
N ILE A 96 -9.56 -1.15 -23.88
CA ILE A 96 -8.24 -1.37 -24.46
C ILE A 96 -8.20 -0.67 -25.81
N ASN A 97 -7.29 0.27 -25.94
CA ASN A 97 -6.94 0.88 -27.20
C ASN A 97 -5.62 0.31 -27.70
N VAL A 98 -5.58 -0.06 -28.97
CA VAL A 98 -4.36 -0.43 -29.68
C VAL A 98 -4.31 0.46 -30.92
N ASP A 99 -3.42 1.41 -30.95
CA ASP A 99 -3.39 2.38 -32.02
C ASP A 99 -2.69 1.86 -33.29
N GLY A 100 -3.01 2.49 -34.42
CA GLY A 100 -2.46 2.14 -35.74
C GLY A 100 -1.01 2.54 -35.95
N SER A 101 -0.28 2.98 -34.93
CA SER A 101 1.13 3.40 -35.04
C SER A 101 2.12 2.24 -34.93
N GLY A 102 1.65 1.02 -35.10
CA GLY A 102 2.45 -0.21 -35.13
C GLY A 102 2.16 -1.19 -34.00
N SER A 103 1.41 -0.79 -32.97
CA SER A 103 1.00 -1.70 -31.89
C SER A 103 0.02 -2.76 -32.37
N GLU A 104 -0.84 -2.44 -33.34
CA GLU A 104 -1.76 -3.41 -33.98
C GLU A 104 -1.04 -4.62 -34.56
N ALA A 105 0.14 -4.42 -35.15
CA ALA A 105 0.92 -5.50 -35.72
C ALA A 105 1.51 -6.48 -34.70
N LEU A 106 1.49 -6.11 -33.42
CA LEU A 106 2.00 -6.92 -32.30
C LEU A 106 0.94 -7.83 -31.70
N VAL A 107 -0.34 -7.60 -31.99
CA VAL A 107 -1.45 -8.38 -31.43
C VAL A 107 -1.29 -9.86 -31.77
N GLY A 108 -1.36 -10.71 -30.75
CA GLY A 108 -1.16 -12.15 -30.86
C GLY A 108 0.29 -12.61 -30.92
N THR A 109 1.27 -11.69 -30.97
CA THR A 109 2.70 -12.05 -31.03
C THR A 109 3.50 -11.41 -29.88
N ALA A 110 3.53 -10.12 -29.80
CA ALA A 110 4.20 -9.36 -28.75
C ALA A 110 3.23 -8.49 -27.92
N LEU A 111 1.95 -8.49 -28.28
CA LEU A 111 0.83 -8.03 -27.46
C LEU A 111 -0.12 -9.21 -27.30
N VAL A 112 -0.10 -9.81 -26.11
CA VAL A 112 -0.85 -11.03 -25.79
C VAL A 112 -1.57 -10.84 -24.47
N ILE A 113 -2.85 -11.19 -24.45
CA ILE A 113 -3.68 -11.13 -23.26
C ILE A 113 -4.25 -12.52 -22.98
N ASN A 114 -3.93 -13.07 -21.83
CA ASN A 114 -4.41 -14.36 -21.36
C ASN A 114 -5.24 -14.20 -20.09
N ASN A 115 -6.48 -14.65 -20.11
CA ASN A 115 -7.42 -14.54 -19.01
C ASN A 115 -7.72 -13.08 -18.64
N TRP A 116 -8.77 -12.56 -19.22
CA TRP A 116 -9.16 -11.17 -19.09
C TRP A 116 -10.65 -11.04 -18.77
N ILE A 117 -10.97 -10.22 -17.81
CA ILE A 117 -12.34 -9.83 -17.47
C ILE A 117 -12.43 -8.31 -17.56
N GLN A 118 -13.44 -7.80 -18.24
CA GLN A 118 -13.64 -6.36 -18.31
C GLN A 118 -15.09 -5.93 -18.13
N ASP A 119 -15.26 -4.82 -17.43
CA ASP A 119 -16.43 -3.99 -17.41
C ASP A 119 -16.01 -2.53 -17.28
N CYS A 120 -15.80 -1.86 -18.39
CA CYS A 120 -15.37 -0.46 -18.41
C CYS A 120 -16.55 0.51 -18.46
N GLY A 121 -17.75 0.00 -18.20
CA GLY A 121 -18.96 0.78 -18.22
C GLY A 121 -19.66 0.77 -19.58
N GLN A 122 -20.78 1.45 -19.63
CA GLN A 122 -21.68 1.42 -20.77
C GLN A 122 -21.03 2.00 -22.04
N GLY A 123 -20.97 1.23 -23.09
CA GLY A 123 -20.50 1.67 -24.40
C GLY A 123 -18.98 1.57 -24.62
N ALA A 124 -18.21 1.11 -23.64
CA ALA A 124 -16.78 0.90 -23.83
C ALA A 124 -16.47 -0.27 -24.77
N GLY A 125 -15.46 -0.11 -25.60
CA GLY A 125 -14.98 -1.11 -26.55
C GLY A 125 -13.64 -1.74 -26.14
N ASP A 126 -13.05 -2.56 -27.01
CA ASP A 126 -11.76 -3.21 -26.79
C ASP A 126 -10.83 -3.23 -28.01
N GLN A 127 -11.20 -2.54 -29.06
CA GLN A 127 -10.43 -2.50 -30.34
C GLN A 127 -10.13 -3.88 -30.95
N GLY A 128 -10.90 -4.91 -30.58
CA GLY A 128 -10.70 -6.28 -31.07
C GLY A 128 -9.52 -7.03 -30.45
N VAL A 129 -8.84 -6.47 -29.47
CA VAL A 129 -7.70 -7.13 -28.78
C VAL A 129 -8.16 -8.42 -28.11
N LEU A 130 -9.34 -8.43 -27.52
CA LEU A 130 -9.90 -9.58 -26.81
C LEU A 130 -10.14 -10.80 -27.72
N ALA A 131 -10.15 -10.66 -29.05
CA ALA A 131 -10.19 -11.80 -29.96
C ALA A 131 -8.97 -12.73 -29.80
N ASN A 132 -7.88 -12.25 -29.20
CA ASN A 132 -6.66 -13.00 -28.94
C ASN A 132 -6.54 -13.47 -27.48
N VAL A 133 -7.57 -13.28 -26.66
CA VAL A 133 -7.58 -13.72 -25.26
C VAL A 133 -7.86 -15.22 -25.21
N SER A 134 -7.01 -15.98 -24.56
CA SER A 134 -7.21 -17.43 -24.37
C SER A 134 -8.08 -17.72 -23.16
N GLY A 135 -9.03 -18.63 -23.32
CA GLY A 135 -9.85 -19.15 -22.23
C GLY A 135 -11.04 -18.30 -21.81
N LEU A 136 -11.31 -17.17 -22.46
CA LEU A 136 -12.46 -16.32 -22.17
C LEU A 136 -13.27 -16.01 -23.44
N ASP A 137 -14.58 -16.02 -23.29
CA ASP A 137 -15.52 -15.60 -24.35
C ASP A 137 -15.91 -14.13 -24.13
N ASN A 138 -15.57 -13.29 -25.07
CA ASN A 138 -15.88 -11.86 -25.05
C ASN A 138 -17.36 -11.55 -24.81
N GLY A 139 -18.25 -12.40 -25.32
CA GLY A 139 -19.69 -12.22 -25.15
C GLY A 139 -20.18 -12.43 -23.72
N THR A 140 -19.48 -13.24 -22.96
CA THR A 140 -19.83 -13.57 -21.57
C THR A 140 -19.26 -12.55 -20.58
N ILE A 141 -18.10 -11.98 -20.88
CA ILE A 141 -17.37 -11.09 -19.97
C ILE A 141 -18.08 -9.76 -19.81
N SER A 142 -18.61 -9.20 -20.89
CA SER A 142 -19.32 -7.92 -20.84
C SER A 142 -20.67 -7.98 -20.09
N ALA A 143 -21.17 -9.18 -19.82
CA ALA A 143 -22.43 -9.39 -19.11
C ALA A 143 -22.20 -9.69 -17.61
N VAL A 144 -20.98 -9.97 -17.18
CA VAL A 144 -20.61 -10.18 -15.79
C VAL A 144 -20.13 -8.85 -15.26
N PRO A 145 -20.87 -8.19 -14.36
CA PRO A 145 -20.34 -7.02 -13.72
C PRO A 145 -19.02 -7.44 -13.05
N ALA A 146 -17.92 -6.86 -13.49
CA ALA A 146 -16.64 -7.03 -12.81
C ALA A 146 -16.69 -6.27 -11.48
N GLN A 147 -17.76 -6.50 -10.72
CA GLN A 147 -17.89 -5.94 -9.40
C GLN A 147 -16.83 -6.51 -8.51
N LEU A 148 -16.18 -5.63 -7.80
CA LEU A 148 -15.26 -6.01 -6.75
C LEU A 148 -16.01 -5.94 -5.42
N ASP A 149 -15.71 -6.88 -4.55
CA ASP A 149 -16.15 -6.78 -3.16
C ASP A 149 -15.35 -5.71 -2.39
N ALA A 150 -15.64 -5.57 -1.11
CA ALA A 150 -14.96 -4.64 -0.23
C ALA A 150 -13.43 -4.85 -0.18
N ASN A 151 -12.99 -6.07 -0.46
CA ASN A 151 -11.57 -6.46 -0.47
C ASN A 151 -10.95 -6.43 -1.86
N LEU A 152 -11.61 -5.83 -2.85
CA LEU A 152 -11.17 -5.75 -4.23
C LEU A 152 -11.08 -7.11 -4.96
N ALA A 153 -11.64 -8.16 -4.37
CA ALA A 153 -11.76 -9.45 -5.00
C ALA A 153 -12.88 -9.44 -6.05
N SER A 154 -12.62 -10.00 -7.23
CA SER A 154 -13.60 -10.06 -8.29
C SER A 154 -14.76 -10.99 -7.93
N GLN A 155 -15.98 -10.51 -8.13
CA GLN A 155 -17.22 -11.25 -7.92
C GLN A 155 -17.70 -12.01 -9.17
N ALA A 156 -16.84 -12.12 -10.17
CA ALA A 156 -17.17 -12.94 -11.34
C ALA A 156 -17.35 -14.43 -10.95
N PRO A 157 -18.15 -15.21 -11.68
CA PRO A 157 -18.33 -16.62 -11.39
C PRO A 157 -17.01 -17.39 -11.34
N GLU A 158 -16.86 -18.32 -10.41
CA GLU A 158 -15.64 -19.12 -10.23
C GLU A 158 -15.14 -19.80 -11.53
N ALA A 159 -16.06 -20.24 -12.39
CA ALA A 159 -15.73 -20.82 -13.68
C ALA A 159 -15.01 -19.83 -14.63
N VAL A 160 -15.20 -18.53 -14.41
CA VAL A 160 -14.52 -17.47 -15.17
C VAL A 160 -13.23 -17.05 -14.48
N LEU A 161 -13.16 -17.20 -13.16
CA LEU A 161 -11.98 -16.82 -12.36
C LEU A 161 -10.90 -17.90 -12.32
N SER A 162 -11.22 -19.15 -12.67
CA SER A 162 -10.26 -20.23 -12.67
C SER A 162 -9.38 -20.16 -13.93
N ALA A 163 -8.15 -19.79 -13.75
CA ALA A 163 -7.20 -19.58 -14.82
C ALA A 163 -6.20 -20.72 -14.93
N GLY A 164 -6.40 -21.59 -15.88
CA GLY A 164 -5.40 -22.60 -16.26
C GLY A 164 -4.29 -22.01 -17.08
N LEU A 165 -3.30 -21.35 -16.45
CA LEU A 165 -2.11 -20.85 -17.14
C LEU A 165 -0.91 -21.78 -16.93
N ASP A 166 -0.11 -21.95 -17.96
CA ASP A 166 1.20 -22.60 -17.85
C ASP A 166 2.23 -21.61 -17.30
N TRP A 167 2.26 -21.47 -15.97
CA TRP A 167 3.17 -20.56 -15.29
C TRP A 167 4.64 -20.89 -15.52
N ALA A 168 4.97 -22.17 -15.75
CA ALA A 168 6.34 -22.55 -16.08
C ALA A 168 6.74 -22.01 -17.47
N ALA A 169 5.84 -22.08 -18.44
CA ALA A 169 6.08 -21.50 -19.76
C ALA A 169 6.13 -19.96 -19.68
N ILE A 170 5.26 -19.32 -18.93
CA ILE A 170 5.28 -17.87 -18.73
C ILE A 170 6.60 -17.42 -18.09
N ASN A 171 7.00 -18.04 -16.99
CA ASN A 171 8.26 -17.70 -16.31
C ASN A 171 9.50 -18.00 -17.17
N SER A 172 9.45 -19.03 -18.03
CA SER A 172 10.55 -19.37 -18.94
C SER A 172 10.66 -18.44 -20.14
N ALA A 173 9.60 -17.69 -20.45
CA ALA A 173 9.58 -16.75 -21.59
C ALA A 173 10.22 -15.40 -21.27
N PHE A 174 10.65 -15.17 -20.02
CA PHE A 174 11.35 -13.95 -19.66
C PHE A 174 12.68 -13.84 -20.40
N SER A 175 13.03 -12.62 -20.79
CA SER A 175 14.32 -12.36 -21.43
C SER A 175 15.48 -12.78 -20.51
N GLU A 176 16.59 -13.14 -21.10
CA GLU A 176 17.76 -13.79 -20.50
C GLU A 176 18.35 -13.19 -19.21
N SER A 177 17.90 -12.02 -18.80
CA SER A 177 18.43 -11.33 -17.61
C SER A 177 17.76 -11.71 -16.27
N VAL A 178 16.62 -12.39 -16.31
CA VAL A 178 15.91 -12.85 -15.11
C VAL A 178 15.73 -14.36 -15.19
N ALA A 179 16.78 -15.08 -14.83
CA ALA A 179 16.80 -16.54 -14.83
C ALA A 179 16.04 -17.17 -13.63
N ASP A 180 15.01 -16.51 -13.11
CA ASP A 180 14.20 -17.08 -12.04
C ASP A 180 12.89 -17.62 -12.61
N ALA A 181 12.84 -18.94 -12.79
CA ALA A 181 11.67 -19.67 -13.28
C ALA A 181 10.45 -19.59 -12.30
N SER A 182 10.61 -18.92 -11.17
CA SER A 182 9.58 -18.72 -10.15
C SER A 182 9.32 -17.25 -9.85
N TYR A 183 9.75 -16.32 -10.69
CA TYR A 183 9.57 -14.88 -10.42
C TYR A 183 8.10 -14.48 -10.29
N LEU A 184 7.24 -14.98 -11.18
CA LEU A 184 5.79 -14.82 -11.04
C LEU A 184 5.21 -16.01 -10.30
N ASP A 185 4.46 -15.74 -9.25
CA ASP A 185 3.74 -16.75 -8.48
C ASP A 185 2.66 -17.42 -9.35
N SER A 186 2.51 -18.71 -9.20
CA SER A 186 1.44 -19.47 -9.84
C SER A 186 0.12 -19.20 -9.13
N THR A 187 -0.78 -18.48 -9.79
CA THR A 187 -2.12 -18.23 -9.28
C THR A 187 -3.18 -18.97 -10.08
N ALA A 188 -4.26 -19.37 -9.42
CA ALA A 188 -5.42 -20.02 -10.06
C ALA A 188 -6.61 -19.05 -10.24
N TYR A 189 -6.39 -17.74 -10.10
CA TYR A 189 -7.43 -16.73 -10.17
C TYR A 189 -7.05 -15.54 -11.06
N ILE A 190 -8.03 -14.80 -11.50
CA ILE A 190 -7.90 -13.60 -12.34
C ILE A 190 -8.04 -12.35 -11.45
N GLY A 191 -7.21 -11.35 -11.71
CA GLY A 191 -7.13 -10.12 -10.91
C GLY A 191 -6.02 -10.13 -9.87
N ALA A 192 -5.80 -9.00 -9.23
CA ALA A 192 -4.73 -8.79 -8.28
C ALA A 192 -5.00 -9.38 -6.89
N VAL A 193 -6.25 -9.75 -6.61
CA VAL A 193 -6.71 -10.21 -5.31
C VAL A 193 -7.39 -11.55 -5.46
N ASN A 194 -7.09 -12.48 -4.54
CA ASN A 194 -7.73 -13.78 -4.51
C ASN A 194 -9.25 -13.62 -4.31
N PRO A 195 -10.09 -14.26 -5.13
CA PRO A 195 -11.55 -14.16 -5.02
C PRO A 195 -12.15 -14.58 -3.69
N ASP A 196 -11.43 -15.37 -2.90
CA ASP A 196 -11.89 -15.75 -1.54
C ASP A 196 -11.80 -14.57 -0.54
N GLY A 197 -11.23 -13.43 -0.95
CA GLY A 197 -11.12 -12.23 -0.13
C GLY A 197 -10.19 -12.36 1.07
N SER A 198 -9.46 -13.47 1.19
CA SER A 198 -8.57 -13.72 2.33
C SER A 198 -7.27 -12.92 2.26
N ASP A 199 -6.85 -12.51 1.07
CA ASP A 199 -5.60 -11.81 0.84
C ASP A 199 -5.82 -10.33 0.58
N THR A 200 -5.59 -9.52 1.59
CA THR A 200 -5.65 -8.05 1.53
C THR A 200 -4.25 -7.44 1.55
N TRP A 201 -3.36 -7.95 0.71
CA TRP A 201 -1.94 -7.60 0.68
C TRP A 201 -1.64 -6.10 0.55
N TRP A 202 -2.55 -5.31 -0.02
CA TRP A 202 -2.42 -3.84 -0.11
C TRP A 202 -2.75 -3.12 1.20
N ALA A 203 -3.49 -3.77 2.11
CA ALA A 203 -3.89 -3.16 3.37
C ALA A 203 -2.67 -2.92 4.27
N GLY A 204 -2.70 -1.83 4.98
CA GLY A 204 -1.65 -1.50 5.93
C GLY A 204 -0.47 -0.72 5.37
N TRP A 205 -0.26 -0.69 4.05
CA TRP A 205 0.77 0.12 3.43
C TRP A 205 0.27 1.06 2.32
N THR A 206 -0.97 0.91 1.87
CA THR A 206 -1.68 1.91 1.07
C THR A 206 -2.39 2.92 1.96
N ILE A 207 -2.72 4.08 1.41
CA ILE A 207 -3.57 5.05 2.12
C ILE A 207 -4.94 4.41 2.30
N GLU A 208 -5.43 4.37 3.54
CA GLU A 208 -6.74 3.83 3.88
C GLU A 208 -7.85 4.43 3.00
N GLY A 209 -8.71 3.58 2.47
CA GLY A 209 -9.79 3.98 1.57
C GLY A 209 -9.34 4.50 0.19
N SER A 210 -8.04 4.51 -0.12
CA SER A 210 -7.55 4.95 -1.44
C SER A 210 -7.80 3.92 -2.52
N VAL A 211 -7.67 2.63 -2.14
CA VAL A 211 -7.98 1.48 -2.98
C VAL A 211 -9.00 0.61 -2.30
N GLY A 212 -10.08 0.41 -2.40
CA GLY A 212 -11.07 -0.38 -1.66
C GLY A 212 -12.11 0.45 -0.94
N VAL A 213 -12.97 -0.24 -0.26
CA VAL A 213 -13.98 0.38 0.61
C VAL A 213 -13.26 0.92 1.85
N PRO A 214 -13.63 2.09 2.36
CA PRO A 214 -13.13 2.54 3.65
C PRO A 214 -13.32 1.44 4.69
N GLU A 215 -12.29 1.22 5.50
CA GLU A 215 -12.40 0.32 6.63
C GLU A 215 -13.63 0.69 7.45
N ALA A 216 -14.45 -0.29 7.80
CA ALA A 216 -15.60 -0.02 8.64
C ALA A 216 -15.11 0.59 9.95
N ALA A 217 -15.81 1.62 10.46
CA ALA A 217 -15.45 2.20 11.74
C ALA A 217 -15.40 1.11 12.82
N ASP A 218 -14.32 1.10 13.61
CA ASP A 218 -14.23 0.17 14.73
C ASP A 218 -15.40 0.39 15.68
N ALA A 219 -16.00 -0.69 16.12
CA ALA A 219 -17.11 -0.64 17.06
C ALA A 219 -16.65 -0.50 18.53
N THR A 220 -15.37 -0.76 18.78
CA THR A 220 -14.77 -0.77 20.13
C THR A 220 -13.35 -0.24 20.08
N CYS A 221 -12.91 0.30 21.18
CA CYS A 221 -11.52 0.72 21.35
C CYS A 221 -10.54 -0.41 21.05
N PRO A 222 -9.36 -0.11 20.46
CA PRO A 222 -8.33 -1.08 20.17
C PRO A 222 -7.92 -1.90 21.40
N THR A 223 -7.57 -3.16 21.20
CA THR A 223 -7.12 -4.03 22.29
C THR A 223 -5.94 -3.41 23.04
N GLY A 224 -6.04 -3.37 24.36
CA GLY A 224 -5.04 -2.76 25.24
C GLY A 224 -5.32 -1.31 25.60
N THR A 225 -6.31 -0.67 25.01
CA THR A 225 -6.83 0.63 25.43
C THR A 225 -8.10 0.46 26.28
N THR A 226 -8.57 1.52 26.92
CA THR A 226 -9.78 1.52 27.74
C THR A 226 -10.75 2.58 27.21
N ALA A 227 -11.99 2.19 26.89
CA ALA A 227 -13.02 3.18 26.53
C ALA A 227 -13.33 4.10 27.71
N ILE A 228 -13.29 5.41 27.48
CA ILE A 228 -13.72 6.43 28.43
C ILE A 228 -15.18 6.78 28.18
N ASP A 229 -15.52 6.93 26.92
CA ASP A 229 -16.88 7.19 26.43
C ASP A 229 -17.07 6.51 25.06
N SER A 230 -18.10 6.92 24.30
CA SER A 230 -18.41 6.35 22.98
C SER A 230 -17.34 6.63 21.92
N ASP A 231 -16.58 7.70 22.08
CA ASP A 231 -15.73 8.25 21.02
C ASP A 231 -14.27 8.39 21.47
N THR A 232 -13.93 8.08 22.72
CA THR A 232 -12.61 8.29 23.30
C THR A 232 -12.05 7.02 23.94
N CYS A 233 -10.81 6.68 23.58
CA CYS A 233 -10.05 5.57 24.14
C CYS A 233 -8.85 6.08 24.93
N LEU A 234 -8.68 5.61 26.16
CA LEU A 234 -7.50 5.87 26.99
C LEU A 234 -6.36 4.94 26.56
N LEU A 235 -5.22 5.51 26.21
CA LEU A 235 -4.00 4.76 25.97
C LEU A 235 -3.42 4.22 27.28
N PRO A 236 -2.91 2.98 27.31
CA PRO A 236 -2.26 2.43 28.48
C PRO A 236 -0.92 3.15 28.74
N PRO A 237 -0.44 3.21 29.98
CA PRO A 237 0.87 3.81 30.29
C PRO A 237 2.03 3.13 29.55
N THR A 238 1.86 1.86 29.16
CA THR A 238 2.83 1.11 28.36
C THR A 238 2.14 0.30 27.28
N ILE A 239 2.52 0.54 26.03
CA ILE A 239 2.13 -0.27 24.88
C ILE A 239 3.22 -1.33 24.70
N SER A 240 2.89 -2.57 25.03
CA SER A 240 3.85 -3.68 25.09
C SER A 240 3.71 -4.70 23.94
N ALA A 241 2.79 -4.48 23.03
CA ALA A 241 2.54 -5.25 21.81
C ALA A 241 2.15 -4.29 20.69
N ASP A 242 2.26 -4.75 19.46
CA ASP A 242 1.85 -3.96 18.30
C ASP A 242 0.41 -3.46 18.46
N MET A 243 0.20 -2.19 18.18
CA MET A 243 -1.09 -1.53 18.33
C MET A 243 -1.37 -0.65 17.11
N THR A 244 -2.60 -0.68 16.63
CA THR A 244 -3.08 0.21 15.59
C THR A 244 -4.16 1.14 16.15
N LEU A 245 -3.97 2.44 15.96
CA LEU A 245 -4.94 3.46 16.28
C LEU A 245 -5.65 3.88 14.99
N THR A 246 -6.99 3.91 15.02
CA THR A 246 -7.85 4.25 13.88
C THR A 246 -8.60 5.55 14.16
N ALA A 247 -9.04 6.23 13.11
CA ALA A 247 -9.80 7.47 13.25
C ALA A 247 -11.27 7.25 13.68
N SER A 248 -11.60 6.05 14.14
CA SER A 248 -12.90 5.75 14.75
C SER A 248 -13.04 6.33 16.16
N PHE A 249 -11.93 6.65 16.79
CA PHE A 249 -11.85 7.16 18.16
C PHE A 249 -10.80 8.26 18.28
N ASP A 250 -11.01 9.15 19.24
CA ASP A 250 -9.97 10.00 19.82
C ASP A 250 -9.19 9.20 20.87
N TYR A 251 -7.91 9.49 21.03
CA TYR A 251 -7.06 8.81 22.01
C TYR A 251 -6.54 9.79 23.05
N LEU A 252 -6.78 9.49 24.34
CA LEU A 252 -6.32 10.28 25.45
C LEU A 252 -5.11 9.64 26.13
N MET A 253 -4.14 10.45 26.50
CA MET A 253 -3.01 10.11 27.39
C MET A 253 -3.19 10.78 28.73
N GLU A 254 -3.36 10.02 29.82
CA GLU A 254 -3.41 10.56 31.19
C GLU A 254 -2.03 10.58 31.86
N GLY A 255 -1.03 11.04 31.15
CA GLY A 255 0.36 11.04 31.55
C GLY A 255 1.25 10.45 30.48
N ARG A 256 2.42 9.98 30.87
CA ARG A 256 3.37 9.36 29.96
C ARG A 256 2.82 8.05 29.37
N VAL A 257 2.93 7.92 28.05
CA VAL A 257 2.68 6.66 27.35
C VAL A 257 3.99 6.20 26.70
N THR A 258 4.42 5.00 27.05
CA THR A 258 5.69 4.41 26.55
C THR A 258 5.39 3.27 25.59
N VAL A 259 5.97 3.31 24.39
CA VAL A 259 5.88 2.23 23.41
C VAL A 259 7.13 1.36 23.51
N GLY A 260 6.95 0.09 23.88
CA GLY A 260 8.04 -0.84 24.18
C GLY A 260 8.63 -0.68 25.57
N ASN A 261 9.81 -1.23 25.78
CA ASN A 261 10.53 -1.24 27.06
C ASN A 261 12.02 -0.87 26.95
N GLY A 262 12.44 -0.37 25.79
CA GLY A 262 13.86 -0.05 25.52
C GLY A 262 14.31 1.31 26.06
N ASN A 263 13.61 1.86 27.04
CA ASN A 263 13.92 3.16 27.67
C ASN A 263 14.90 3.07 28.84
N GLY A 264 15.12 1.88 29.38
CA GLY A 264 16.06 1.66 30.47
C GLY A 264 17.49 1.48 29.97
N GLN A 265 18.41 1.47 30.94
CA GLN A 265 19.81 1.19 30.69
C GLN A 265 19.99 -0.19 30.04
N LEU A 266 20.74 -0.27 28.96
CA LEU A 266 21.07 -1.55 28.37
C LEU A 266 22.25 -2.23 29.09
N THR A 267 22.44 -3.53 28.87
CA THR A 267 23.65 -4.21 29.37
C THR A 267 24.87 -3.79 28.56
N THR A 268 26.06 -3.96 29.14
CA THR A 268 27.32 -3.59 28.49
C THR A 268 27.60 -4.34 27.19
N ASN A 269 26.84 -5.39 26.88
CA ASN A 269 27.00 -6.16 25.65
C ASN A 269 26.19 -5.60 24.49
N ASN A 270 25.34 -4.63 24.74
CA ASN A 270 24.43 -4.03 23.73
C ASN A 270 23.72 -5.07 22.84
N ASP A 271 23.34 -6.17 23.42
CA ASP A 271 22.68 -7.30 22.78
C ASP A 271 21.14 -7.17 22.79
N GLY A 272 20.63 -5.99 23.12
CA GLY A 272 19.19 -5.75 23.30
C GLY A 272 18.66 -6.32 24.61
N THR A 273 19.52 -6.61 25.59
CA THR A 273 19.13 -7.13 26.90
C THR A 273 19.14 -6.01 27.95
N LEU A 274 18.06 -5.93 28.70
CA LEU A 274 17.91 -5.02 29.84
C LEU A 274 18.59 -5.62 31.09
N PRO A 275 18.94 -4.79 32.12
CA PRO A 275 19.61 -5.25 33.34
C PRO A 275 18.85 -6.33 34.12
N ASP A 276 17.55 -6.43 33.97
CA ASP A 276 16.71 -7.47 34.56
C ASP A 276 16.73 -8.80 33.78
N GLY A 277 17.51 -8.87 32.70
CA GLY A 277 17.63 -10.03 31.84
C GLY A 277 16.51 -10.16 30.79
N SER A 278 15.56 -9.23 30.74
CA SER A 278 14.56 -9.22 29.67
C SER A 278 15.12 -8.62 28.38
N SER A 279 14.55 -8.99 27.26
CA SER A 279 14.92 -8.41 25.96
C SER A 279 14.16 -7.11 25.69
N VAL A 280 14.80 -6.18 24.99
CA VAL A 280 14.13 -5.03 24.39
C VAL A 280 13.06 -5.54 23.40
N ARG A 281 11.85 -5.03 23.51
CA ARG A 281 10.73 -5.40 22.66
C ARG A 281 10.69 -4.53 21.41
N ASN A 282 10.48 -5.15 20.28
CA ASN A 282 10.21 -4.47 19.01
C ASN A 282 8.69 -4.27 18.87
N VAL A 283 8.18 -3.15 19.37
CA VAL A 283 6.75 -2.81 19.32
C VAL A 283 6.51 -1.77 18.25
N THR A 284 5.51 -1.96 17.42
CA THR A 284 5.09 -1.00 16.42
C THR A 284 3.76 -0.35 16.82
N LEU A 285 3.79 0.97 17.00
CA LEU A 285 2.58 1.78 17.09
C LEU A 285 2.24 2.31 15.70
N THR A 286 1.14 1.82 15.13
CA THR A 286 0.61 2.33 13.87
C THR A 286 -0.49 3.34 14.13
N VAL A 287 -0.33 4.55 13.60
CA VAL A 287 -1.31 5.63 13.72
C VAL A 287 -1.87 5.92 12.33
N ARG A 288 -3.15 5.63 12.15
CA ARG A 288 -3.83 5.78 10.85
C ARG A 288 -4.15 7.25 10.54
N PRO A 289 -4.36 7.60 9.25
CA PRO A 289 -4.76 8.94 8.85
C PRO A 289 -6.04 9.41 9.55
N GLY A 290 -6.02 10.64 10.09
CA GLY A 290 -7.16 11.26 10.76
C GLY A 290 -7.27 10.95 12.25
N VAL A 291 -6.32 10.21 12.82
CA VAL A 291 -6.27 9.95 14.26
C VAL A 291 -5.88 11.22 15.04
N GLU A 292 -6.57 11.46 16.15
CA GLU A 292 -6.20 12.47 17.13
C GLU A 292 -5.70 11.80 18.42
N ILE A 293 -4.51 12.19 18.89
CA ILE A 293 -3.93 11.78 20.17
C ILE A 293 -3.77 13.00 21.04
N LYS A 294 -4.44 13.03 22.19
CA LYS A 294 -4.52 14.17 23.08
C LYS A 294 -3.86 13.87 24.43
N GLY A 295 -3.04 14.80 24.90
CA GLY A 295 -2.47 14.76 26.24
C GLY A 295 -3.37 15.47 27.24
N LYS A 296 -3.73 14.82 28.35
CA LYS A 296 -4.54 15.41 29.40
C LYS A 296 -3.77 16.53 30.10
N GLN A 297 -4.41 17.67 30.24
CA GLN A 297 -3.81 18.84 30.90
C GLN A 297 -3.35 18.54 32.32
N GLY A 298 -2.23 19.14 32.72
CA GLY A 298 -1.67 19.02 34.06
C GLY A 298 -1.08 17.67 34.43
N THR A 299 -1.01 16.73 33.47
CA THR A 299 -0.46 15.38 33.69
C THR A 299 0.94 15.18 33.11
N PHE A 300 1.48 16.19 32.44
CA PHE A 300 2.75 16.09 31.66
C PHE A 300 2.70 14.94 30.64
N ALA A 301 1.51 14.70 30.06
CA ALA A 301 1.31 13.63 29.09
C ALA A 301 2.28 13.77 27.93
N ASN A 302 3.00 12.70 27.62
CA ASN A 302 3.89 12.60 26.47
C ASN A 302 3.87 11.19 25.89
N LEU A 303 4.27 11.07 24.63
CA LEU A 303 4.39 9.78 23.93
C LEU A 303 5.86 9.48 23.69
N ILE A 304 6.37 8.39 24.26
CA ILE A 304 7.76 7.97 24.10
C ILE A 304 7.82 6.68 23.30
N ILE A 305 8.52 6.73 22.16
CA ILE A 305 8.88 5.55 21.40
C ILE A 305 10.27 5.12 21.85
N THR A 306 10.36 3.98 22.51
CA THR A 306 11.62 3.50 23.07
C THR A 306 12.50 2.81 22.05
N ARG A 307 13.78 2.64 22.32
CA ARG A 307 14.70 1.88 21.48
C ARG A 307 14.11 0.52 21.12
N GLY A 308 14.32 0.07 19.87
CA GLY A 308 13.74 -1.16 19.33
C GLY A 308 12.28 -1.04 18.88
N SER A 309 11.55 -0.02 19.32
CA SER A 309 10.17 0.21 18.93
C SER A 309 10.05 1.20 17.78
N LYS A 310 8.88 1.24 17.15
CA LYS A 310 8.62 2.07 15.97
C LYS A 310 7.28 2.78 16.08
N ILE A 311 7.21 3.96 15.48
CA ILE A 311 5.94 4.63 15.19
C ILE A 311 5.77 4.75 13.67
N MET A 312 4.63 4.31 13.18
CA MET A 312 4.20 4.42 11.80
C MET A 312 3.01 5.39 11.74
N ALA A 313 3.31 6.67 11.59
CA ALA A 313 2.32 7.75 11.63
C ALA A 313 2.32 8.51 10.30
N LYS A 314 1.57 8.01 9.32
CA LYS A 314 1.47 8.59 7.99
C LYS A 314 0.07 9.14 7.77
N GLY A 315 -0.10 10.44 7.99
CA GLY A 315 -1.33 11.15 7.68
C GLY A 315 -1.46 11.51 6.20
N THR A 316 -2.60 12.08 5.84
CA THR A 316 -2.85 12.65 4.50
C THR A 316 -3.25 14.12 4.63
N LYS A 317 -3.25 14.86 3.51
CA LYS A 317 -3.69 16.26 3.51
C LYS A 317 -5.16 16.41 3.96
N SER A 318 -6.01 15.45 3.63
CA SER A 318 -7.43 15.46 3.99
C SER A 318 -7.73 14.78 5.33
N LYS A 319 -6.81 13.96 5.82
CA LYS A 319 -6.88 13.26 7.11
C LYS A 319 -5.52 13.36 7.81
N PRO A 320 -5.13 14.53 8.30
CA PRO A 320 -3.87 14.66 9.06
C PRO A 320 -3.97 13.89 10.37
N ILE A 321 -2.83 13.43 10.87
CA ILE A 321 -2.71 12.95 12.24
C ILE A 321 -2.45 14.16 13.12
N ILE A 322 -3.19 14.29 14.21
CA ILE A 322 -3.06 15.40 15.17
C ILE A 322 -2.57 14.84 16.49
N MET A 323 -1.50 15.41 17.03
CA MET A 323 -1.00 15.12 18.36
C MET A 323 -0.90 16.44 19.11
N SER A 324 -1.70 16.59 20.17
CA SER A 324 -1.86 17.87 20.89
C SER A 324 -2.23 17.66 22.34
N SER A 325 -2.61 18.73 23.05
CA SER A 325 -3.30 18.65 24.33
C SER A 325 -4.79 18.36 24.16
N GLU A 326 -5.47 18.02 25.24
CA GLU A 326 -6.94 17.93 25.27
C GLU A 326 -7.61 19.31 25.23
N ASP A 327 -6.85 20.38 25.33
CA ASP A 327 -7.38 21.75 25.31
C ASP A 327 -7.83 22.13 23.88
N ASP A 328 -8.98 22.81 23.82
CA ASP A 328 -9.52 23.27 22.55
C ASP A 328 -8.75 24.50 22.06
N GLY A 329 -8.34 24.47 20.79
CA GLY A 329 -7.82 25.65 20.11
C GLY A 329 -6.36 25.56 19.68
N TYR A 330 -5.55 24.68 20.23
CA TYR A 330 -4.11 24.52 19.89
C TYR A 330 -3.31 25.83 20.02
N ASP A 331 -3.62 26.67 21.00
CA ASP A 331 -3.11 28.03 21.11
C ASP A 331 -2.20 28.27 22.32
N GLY A 332 -2.07 27.28 23.21
CA GLY A 332 -1.19 27.32 24.36
C GLY A 332 0.21 26.74 24.11
N SER A 333 1.05 26.91 25.11
CA SER A 333 2.38 26.29 25.17
C SER A 333 2.57 25.54 26.50
N GLY A 334 3.27 24.40 26.43
CA GLY A 334 3.49 23.54 27.61
C GLY A 334 2.27 22.74 28.03
N GLU A 335 1.29 22.57 27.19
CA GLU A 335 0.03 21.88 27.46
C GLU A 335 0.19 20.36 27.44
N TRP A 336 1.18 19.85 26.72
CA TRP A 336 1.56 18.44 26.71
C TRP A 336 3.06 18.28 26.49
N GLY A 337 3.62 17.11 26.83
CA GLY A 337 5.06 16.86 26.81
C GLY A 337 5.65 16.45 25.46
N GLY A 338 4.84 16.37 24.41
CA GLY A 338 5.32 16.10 23.05
C GLY A 338 5.55 14.62 22.73
N LEU A 339 6.12 14.40 21.55
CA LEU A 339 6.56 13.09 21.05
C LEU A 339 8.08 12.97 21.16
N ILE A 340 8.54 11.94 21.86
CA ILE A 340 9.96 11.63 22.05
C ILE A 340 10.26 10.31 21.37
N ILE A 341 11.31 10.26 20.57
CA ILE A 341 11.72 9.03 19.86
C ILE A 341 13.17 8.71 20.22
N HIS A 342 13.36 7.57 20.88
CA HIS A 342 14.68 7.04 21.20
C HIS A 342 15.13 6.04 20.14
N GLY A 343 16.36 6.19 19.69
CA GLY A 343 17.01 5.29 18.76
C GLY A 343 18.32 4.72 19.32
N TYR A 344 18.95 3.85 18.53
CA TYR A 344 20.27 3.32 18.81
C TYR A 344 21.40 4.13 18.13
N ALA A 345 21.10 5.26 17.53
CA ALA A 345 22.12 6.06 16.85
C ALA A 345 23.21 6.53 17.84
N PRO A 346 24.47 6.57 17.42
CA PRO A 346 25.56 7.12 18.23
C PRO A 346 25.23 8.56 18.65
N HIS A 347 25.49 8.87 19.91
CA HIS A 347 25.31 10.21 20.44
C HIS A 347 26.67 10.93 20.57
N ASN A 348 26.71 12.23 20.33
CA ASN A 348 27.94 13.02 20.35
C ASN A 348 28.56 13.18 21.76
N GLU A 349 27.80 12.91 22.81
CA GLU A 349 28.29 12.89 24.19
C GLU A 349 28.85 11.53 24.60
N CYS A 350 28.72 10.50 23.74
CA CYS A 350 29.28 9.19 23.99
C CYS A 350 30.78 9.17 23.64
N GLU A 351 31.61 8.60 24.52
CA GLU A 351 33.04 8.41 24.23
C GLU A 351 33.22 7.46 23.04
N VAL A 352 34.02 7.89 22.07
CA VAL A 352 34.36 7.06 20.91
C VAL A 352 35.13 5.80 21.41
N GLY A 353 34.62 4.60 21.11
CA GLY A 353 35.16 3.34 21.58
C GLY A 353 34.75 2.96 23.00
N GLY A 354 33.84 3.71 23.62
CA GLY A 354 33.20 3.31 24.88
C GLY A 354 32.24 2.14 24.65
N SER A 355 32.24 1.20 25.59
CA SER A 355 31.41 -0.02 25.49
C SER A 355 29.91 0.23 25.78
N TYR A 356 29.53 1.44 26.15
CA TYR A 356 28.18 1.74 26.60
C TYR A 356 27.91 3.24 26.68
N CYS A 357 26.76 3.66 26.21
CA CYS A 357 26.33 5.05 26.33
C CYS A 357 24.80 5.15 26.30
N ASP A 358 24.23 5.53 27.45
CA ASP A 358 22.85 5.94 27.58
C ASP A 358 22.81 7.43 27.89
N ILE A 359 22.07 8.17 27.12
CA ILE A 359 21.84 9.61 27.36
C ILE A 359 20.39 9.80 27.76
N ASP A 360 20.18 10.35 28.93
CA ASP A 360 18.84 10.69 29.42
C ASP A 360 18.22 11.75 28.52
N SER A 361 16.94 11.58 28.23
CA SER A 361 16.16 12.60 27.54
C SER A 361 15.97 13.81 28.45
N GLU A 362 16.11 14.99 27.92
CA GLU A 362 15.89 16.25 28.66
C GLU A 362 14.49 16.24 29.28
N GLY A 363 14.44 16.52 30.58
CA GLY A 363 13.19 16.54 31.37
C GLY A 363 12.62 15.15 31.70
N GLU A 364 13.25 14.04 31.29
CA GLU A 364 12.71 12.70 31.40
C GLU A 364 13.69 11.73 32.08
N SER A 365 13.94 11.94 33.37
CA SER A 365 14.83 11.09 34.16
C SER A 365 14.45 9.59 34.07
N GLY A 366 15.44 8.77 33.75
CA GLY A 366 15.30 7.31 33.60
C GLY A 366 14.74 6.86 32.23
N PHE A 367 14.68 7.76 31.27
CA PHE A 367 14.34 7.47 29.90
C PHE A 367 15.52 7.81 28.98
N ALA A 368 16.22 6.82 28.54
CA ALA A 368 17.44 6.98 27.77
C ALA A 368 17.32 6.52 26.33
N GLY A 369 17.98 7.27 25.46
CA GLY A 369 18.34 6.89 24.10
C GLY A 369 19.86 6.68 24.01
N GLY A 370 20.33 6.34 22.83
CA GLY A 370 21.74 6.19 22.58
C GLY A 370 22.17 4.75 22.29
N TYR A 371 23.43 4.58 22.04
CA TYR A 371 23.95 3.44 21.37
C TYR A 371 25.36 3.09 21.87
N ASN A 372 25.72 1.83 21.83
CA ASN A 372 27.08 1.35 22.00
C ASN A 372 27.90 1.62 20.73
N ALA A 373 29.08 2.21 20.89
CA ALA A 373 29.95 2.62 19.79
C ALA A 373 30.49 1.48 18.90
N ASP A 374 30.33 0.23 19.30
CA ASP A 374 30.84 -0.93 18.57
C ASP A 374 29.82 -1.57 17.61
N ASP A 375 28.59 -1.10 17.57
CA ASP A 375 27.56 -1.61 16.65
C ASP A 375 27.54 -0.80 15.35
N ASN A 376 28.21 -1.31 14.34
CA ASN A 376 28.21 -0.77 12.96
C ASN A 376 27.11 -1.41 12.08
N SER A 377 26.05 -1.97 12.66
CA SER A 377 24.98 -2.61 11.91
C SER A 377 23.84 -1.66 11.50
#